data_461bb3fbbb4215253e7e69f014f25fc3
#
_entry.id   461bb3fbbb4215253e7e69f014f25fc3
#
_cell.length_a   1.000
_cell.length_b   1.000
_cell.length_c   1.000
_cell.angle_alpha   90.00
_cell.angle_beta   90.00
_cell.angle_gamma   90.00
#
_symmetry.space_group_name_H-M   'P 1'
#
loop_
_entity.id
_entity.type
_entity.pdbx_description
1 polymer ?
#
loop_
_entity_poly.entity_id
_entity_poly.type
_entity_poly.pdbx_seq_one_letter_code
_entity_poly.pdbx_strand_id
1 'polypeptide(L)'
;MSNLDLAEDIREHQVSCKPMELYVFMDPMNPACWELQSIIRKMQIEYGHYFSMRMILSTQLSALNMSAKNADMAGDELEHPALPSVAIKAAELQGKRAGNRFLYKLQEHLFLQSRNVTSYDVLLEIAEEAELDQDEFKDDFHSVHSAKAFQCDLRITREMEVSEVPSIVFFNECIEDEGVKVSGLYSYDVYLTILQEMLGKDRLNRQSPPSLDDLFIKYPTMATHEVASIYNISEQTAERELKKQVLQQKLERIPLQDETLWKVK
;
A
#
# COMPACT_ATOMS: atom_id res chain seq x y z
N MET A 1 8.72 -45.71 19.00
CA MET A 1 8.25 -44.44 18.45
C MET A 1 6.89 -44.18 19.06
N SER A 2 6.83 -43.26 19.99
CA SER A 2 5.67 -43.01 20.83
C SER A 2 4.72 -42.01 20.17
N ASN A 3 3.41 -42.15 20.45
CA ASN A 3 2.37 -41.23 19.97
C ASN A 3 2.54 -39.75 20.38
N LEU A 4 3.58 -39.46 21.16
CA LEU A 4 3.97 -38.06 21.54
C LEU A 4 4.76 -37.37 20.44
N ASP A 5 5.60 -38.09 19.68
CA ASP A 5 6.44 -37.50 18.62
C ASP A 5 5.60 -37.08 17.39
N LEU A 6 4.46 -37.75 17.15
CA LEU A 6 3.53 -37.39 16.08
C LEU A 6 2.67 -36.16 16.41
N ALA A 7 2.49 -35.85 17.70
CA ALA A 7 1.71 -34.68 18.13
C ALA A 7 2.55 -33.39 18.16
N GLU A 8 3.87 -33.48 18.28
CA GLU A 8 4.77 -32.35 18.19
C GLU A 8 5.05 -31.96 16.72
N ASP A 9 5.20 -32.93 15.82
CA ASP A 9 5.40 -32.67 14.37
C ASP A 9 4.15 -32.05 13.70
N ILE A 10 2.95 -32.29 14.23
CA ILE A 10 1.71 -31.65 13.73
C ILE A 10 1.60 -30.18 14.18
N ARG A 11 2.27 -29.79 15.27
CA ARG A 11 2.25 -28.40 15.77
C ARG A 11 3.20 -27.47 15.02
N GLU A 12 4.24 -27.98 14.39
CA GLU A 12 5.20 -27.15 13.63
C GLU A 12 4.75 -26.83 12.20
N HIS A 13 3.71 -27.47 11.68
CA HIS A 13 3.15 -27.23 10.35
C HIS A 13 1.80 -26.49 10.38
N GLN A 14 1.46 -25.81 11.47
CA GLN A 14 0.43 -24.79 11.39
C GLN A 14 0.98 -23.61 10.57
N VAL A 15 0.77 -23.67 9.25
CA VAL A 15 0.69 -22.47 8.42
C VAL A 15 -0.23 -21.51 9.20
N SER A 16 0.33 -20.44 9.75
CA SER A 16 -0.43 -19.43 10.48
C SER A 16 -1.40 -18.80 9.51
N CYS A 17 -2.57 -19.42 9.34
CA CYS A 17 -3.66 -18.86 8.59
C CYS A 17 -4.15 -17.65 9.40
N LYS A 18 -3.94 -16.47 8.89
CA LYS A 18 -4.44 -15.26 9.55
C LYS A 18 -5.96 -15.28 9.47
N PRO A 19 -6.66 -15.00 10.58
CA PRO A 19 -8.11 -15.17 10.65
C PRO A 19 -8.91 -14.19 9.80
N MET A 20 -8.28 -13.21 9.18
CA MET A 20 -8.96 -12.21 8.33
C MET A 20 -8.19 -11.89 7.07
N GLU A 21 -8.92 -11.56 6.03
CA GLU A 21 -8.37 -11.02 4.79
C GLU A 21 -8.97 -9.63 4.52
N LEU A 22 -8.11 -8.62 4.31
CA LEU A 22 -8.49 -7.26 3.98
C LEU A 22 -8.19 -6.98 2.50
N TYR A 23 -9.22 -6.60 1.74
CA TYR A 23 -9.05 -6.09 0.39
C TYR A 23 -9.12 -4.58 0.42
N VAL A 24 -8.01 -3.93 0.06
CA VAL A 24 -7.88 -2.47 0.05
C VAL A 24 -7.95 -2.00 -1.40
N PHE A 25 -9.08 -1.39 -1.73
CA PHE A 25 -9.32 -0.80 -3.06
C PHE A 25 -8.80 0.62 -3.07
N MET A 26 -7.89 0.90 -4.00
CA MET A 26 -7.25 2.20 -4.08
C MET A 26 -6.95 2.62 -5.52
N ASP A 27 -7.02 3.92 -5.74
CA ASP A 27 -6.45 4.57 -6.92
C ASP A 27 -5.11 5.19 -6.51
N PRO A 28 -3.99 4.84 -7.18
CA PRO A 28 -2.67 5.39 -6.84
C PRO A 28 -2.59 6.91 -6.97
N MET A 29 -3.49 7.51 -7.75
CA MET A 29 -3.53 8.96 -7.99
C MET A 29 -4.52 9.71 -7.09
N ASN A 30 -5.25 9.02 -6.21
CA ASN A 30 -6.23 9.64 -5.32
C ASN A 30 -5.56 10.06 -3.99
N PRO A 31 -5.64 11.36 -3.59
CA PRO A 31 -5.05 11.85 -2.33
C PRO A 31 -5.59 11.14 -1.08
N ALA A 32 -6.89 10.81 -1.04
CA ALA A 32 -7.47 10.09 0.09
C ALA A 32 -6.91 8.64 0.20
N CYS A 33 -6.51 8.03 -0.92
CA CYS A 33 -5.83 6.74 -0.90
C CYS A 33 -4.38 6.86 -0.38
N TRP A 34 -3.73 7.98 -0.65
CA TRP A 34 -2.42 8.31 -0.06
C TRP A 34 -2.51 8.45 1.45
N GLU A 35 -3.50 9.21 1.94
CA GLU A 35 -3.74 9.39 3.37
C GLU A 35 -4.09 8.08 4.10
N LEU A 36 -4.90 7.22 3.47
CA LEU A 36 -5.25 5.91 4.03
C LEU A 36 -4.02 5.03 4.29
N GLN A 37 -2.94 5.17 3.53
CA GLN A 37 -1.75 4.33 3.70
C GLN A 37 -1.11 4.49 5.09
N SER A 38 -1.10 5.69 5.65
CA SER A 38 -0.57 5.94 7.00
C SER A 38 -1.34 5.14 8.04
N ILE A 39 -2.67 5.09 7.91
CA ILE A 39 -3.57 4.32 8.76
C ILE A 39 -3.31 2.82 8.62
N ILE A 40 -3.21 2.34 7.38
CA ILE A 40 -2.96 0.91 7.09
C ILE A 40 -1.59 0.49 7.63
N ARG A 41 -0.55 1.31 7.48
CA ARG A 41 0.79 1.02 8.03
C ARG A 41 0.73 0.83 9.54
N LYS A 42 0.03 1.72 10.24
CA LYS A 42 -0.18 1.61 11.69
C LYS A 42 -0.94 0.34 12.06
N MET A 43 -2.04 0.03 11.38
CA MET A 43 -2.80 -1.21 11.59
C MET A 43 -1.93 -2.45 11.36
N GLN A 44 -1.12 -2.47 10.31
CA GLN A 44 -0.21 -3.59 10.03
C GLN A 44 0.86 -3.78 11.08
N ILE A 45 1.38 -2.68 11.66
CA ILE A 45 2.37 -2.72 12.73
C ILE A 45 1.74 -3.25 14.02
N GLU A 46 0.58 -2.73 14.39
CA GLU A 46 -0.06 -3.04 15.66
C GLU A 46 -0.84 -4.36 15.66
N TYR A 47 -1.50 -4.69 14.56
CA TYR A 47 -2.45 -5.81 14.46
C TYR A 47 -2.26 -6.71 13.24
N GLY A 48 -1.18 -6.55 12.50
CA GLY A 48 -0.92 -7.31 11.27
C GLY A 48 -0.82 -8.83 11.44
N HIS A 49 -0.79 -9.34 12.68
CA HIS A 49 -0.87 -10.78 12.96
C HIS A 49 -2.31 -11.32 12.92
N TYR A 50 -3.33 -10.46 12.91
CA TYR A 50 -4.74 -10.85 12.79
C TYR A 50 -5.24 -10.91 11.36
N PHE A 51 -4.58 -10.25 10.39
CA PHE A 51 -5.06 -10.18 9.02
C PHE A 51 -3.96 -10.31 7.97
N SER A 52 -4.32 -10.82 6.81
CA SER A 52 -3.58 -10.64 5.56
C SER A 52 -4.19 -9.47 4.79
N MET A 53 -3.41 -8.83 3.92
CA MET A 53 -3.90 -7.71 3.13
C MET A 53 -3.56 -7.91 1.65
N ARG A 54 -4.55 -7.61 0.81
CA ARG A 54 -4.41 -7.53 -0.64
C ARG A 54 -4.80 -6.15 -1.12
N MET A 55 -3.90 -5.51 -1.87
CA MET A 55 -4.17 -4.25 -2.53
C MET A 55 -4.80 -4.53 -3.90
N ILE A 56 -5.90 -3.84 -4.20
CA ILE A 56 -6.65 -3.92 -5.45
C ILE A 56 -6.62 -2.53 -6.08
N LEU A 57 -6.02 -2.42 -7.26
CA LEU A 57 -5.97 -1.14 -7.97
C LEU A 57 -7.31 -0.90 -8.67
N SER A 58 -7.92 0.23 -8.35
CA SER A 58 -9.24 0.62 -8.85
C SER A 58 -9.20 2.06 -9.33
N THR A 59 -9.02 2.26 -10.61
CA THR A 59 -9.12 3.58 -11.24
C THR A 59 -10.57 3.84 -11.65
N GLN A 60 -11.06 5.05 -11.43
CA GLN A 60 -12.43 5.39 -11.81
C GLN A 60 -12.63 5.24 -13.33
N LEU A 61 -13.70 4.53 -13.72
CA LEU A 61 -14.07 4.31 -15.12
C LEU A 61 -14.27 5.63 -15.90
N SER A 62 -14.63 6.72 -15.21
CA SER A 62 -14.72 8.05 -15.81
C SER A 62 -13.36 8.56 -16.33
N ALA A 63 -12.27 8.31 -15.61
CA ALA A 63 -10.93 8.68 -16.05
C ALA A 63 -10.47 7.84 -17.26
N LEU A 64 -10.81 6.55 -17.29
CA LEU A 64 -10.53 5.66 -18.42
C LEU A 64 -11.30 6.06 -19.69
N ASN A 65 -12.57 6.46 -19.54
CA ASN A 65 -13.43 6.87 -20.67
C ASN A 65 -13.05 8.24 -21.25
N MET A 66 -12.50 9.16 -20.46
CA MET A 66 -11.99 10.44 -20.95
C MET A 66 -10.78 10.26 -21.85
N SER A 67 -9.90 9.30 -21.54
CA SER A 67 -8.72 9.00 -22.35
C SER A 67 -9.04 8.31 -23.67
N ALA A 68 -10.03 7.43 -23.69
CA ALA A 68 -10.44 6.78 -24.95
C ALA A 68 -10.94 7.80 -26.00
N LYS A 69 -11.46 8.96 -25.56
CA LYS A 69 -11.86 10.06 -26.46
C LYS A 69 -10.68 10.93 -26.90
N ASN A 70 -9.57 10.95 -26.15
CA ASN A 70 -8.37 11.73 -26.45
C ASN A 70 -7.30 10.92 -27.23
N ALA A 71 -7.45 9.60 -27.33
CA ALA A 71 -6.54 8.72 -28.07
C ALA A 71 -6.53 8.97 -29.60
N ASP A 72 -7.54 9.69 -30.13
CA ASP A 72 -7.58 10.11 -31.53
C ASP A 72 -6.73 11.39 -31.84
N MET A 73 -6.13 11.97 -30.81
CA MET A 73 -5.23 13.12 -30.96
C MET A 73 -3.78 12.61 -30.95
N ALA A 74 -3.26 12.30 -32.12
CA ALA A 74 -1.91 11.86 -32.35
C ALA A 74 -0.85 12.83 -31.78
N GLY A 75 -0.15 12.41 -30.76
CA GLY A 75 1.08 13.01 -30.26
C GLY A 75 1.88 11.93 -29.56
N ASP A 76 3.18 11.89 -29.83
CA ASP A 76 4.17 10.86 -29.48
C ASP A 76 4.44 10.68 -27.97
N GLU A 77 3.65 11.26 -27.09
CA GLU A 77 3.73 11.04 -25.64
C GLU A 77 2.58 10.15 -25.19
N LEU A 78 2.94 8.94 -24.78
CA LEU A 78 2.00 7.97 -24.21
C LEU A 78 1.55 8.49 -22.82
N GLU A 79 0.54 9.35 -22.79
CA GLU A 79 -0.09 9.80 -21.56
C GLU A 79 -1.48 9.16 -21.43
N HIS A 80 -1.64 8.28 -20.44
CA HIS A 80 -2.93 7.64 -20.17
C HIS A 80 -3.14 7.46 -18.65
N PRO A 81 -4.31 7.83 -18.10
CA PRO A 81 -4.58 7.70 -16.65
C PRO A 81 -4.45 6.28 -16.08
N ALA A 82 -4.49 5.26 -16.91
CA ALA A 82 -4.29 3.88 -16.48
C ALA A 82 -2.81 3.47 -16.38
N LEU A 83 -1.88 4.24 -16.98
CA LEU A 83 -0.46 3.88 -17.00
C LEU A 83 0.14 3.70 -15.61
N PRO A 84 -0.15 4.55 -14.61
CA PRO A 84 0.34 4.33 -13.25
C PRO A 84 -0.06 2.97 -12.67
N SER A 85 -1.32 2.55 -12.88
CA SER A 85 -1.81 1.26 -12.39
C SER A 85 -1.18 0.08 -13.13
N VAL A 86 -0.99 0.19 -14.44
CA VAL A 86 -0.30 -0.85 -15.24
C VAL A 86 1.17 -0.94 -14.82
N ALA A 87 1.84 0.21 -14.58
CA ALA A 87 3.22 0.26 -14.12
C ALA A 87 3.41 -0.42 -12.75
N ILE A 88 2.47 -0.19 -11.82
CA ILE A 88 2.48 -0.89 -10.52
C ILE A 88 2.36 -2.40 -10.74
N LYS A 89 1.48 -2.85 -11.66
CA LYS A 89 1.34 -4.29 -11.96
C LYS A 89 2.58 -4.87 -12.64
N ALA A 90 3.26 -4.12 -13.50
CA ALA A 90 4.55 -4.51 -14.04
C ALA A 90 5.60 -4.67 -12.94
N ALA A 91 5.70 -3.71 -12.02
CA ALA A 91 6.59 -3.79 -10.87
C ALA A 91 6.26 -4.98 -9.94
N GLU A 92 4.97 -5.34 -9.79
CA GLU A 92 4.54 -6.51 -9.00
C GLU A 92 5.03 -7.85 -9.61
N LEU A 93 5.32 -7.92 -10.90
CA LEU A 93 5.89 -9.13 -11.53
C LEU A 93 7.31 -9.41 -11.04
N GLN A 94 8.07 -8.37 -10.66
CA GLN A 94 9.36 -8.52 -9.97
C GLN A 94 9.20 -8.82 -8.46
N GLY A 95 7.96 -8.96 -7.99
CA GLY A 95 7.59 -9.35 -6.64
C GLY A 95 6.78 -8.29 -5.90
N LYS A 96 5.98 -8.74 -4.92
CA LYS A 96 5.10 -7.84 -4.14
C LYS A 96 5.83 -6.69 -3.46
N ARG A 97 7.07 -6.89 -3.00
CA ARG A 97 7.87 -5.84 -2.37
C ARG A 97 8.31 -4.79 -3.40
N ALA A 98 8.64 -5.22 -4.60
CA ALA A 98 8.99 -4.34 -5.71
C ALA A 98 7.80 -3.45 -6.11
N GLY A 99 6.61 -4.04 -6.30
CA GLY A 99 5.40 -3.29 -6.57
C GLY A 99 5.05 -2.26 -5.48
N ASN A 100 5.22 -2.61 -4.22
CA ASN A 100 4.99 -1.67 -3.11
C ASN A 100 6.01 -0.51 -3.13
N ARG A 101 7.31 -0.78 -3.37
CA ARG A 101 8.32 0.28 -3.50
C ARG A 101 7.98 1.24 -4.63
N PHE A 102 7.61 0.67 -5.80
CA PHE A 102 7.21 1.45 -6.95
C PHE A 102 5.98 2.34 -6.66
N LEU A 103 4.94 1.77 -6.04
CA LEU A 103 3.74 2.53 -5.65
C LEU A 103 4.08 3.71 -4.73
N TYR A 104 4.92 3.49 -3.69
CA TYR A 104 5.31 4.57 -2.79
C TYR A 104 6.10 5.66 -3.51
N LYS A 105 7.04 5.29 -4.38
CA LYS A 105 7.80 6.24 -5.19
C LYS A 105 6.91 7.02 -6.16
N LEU A 106 5.98 6.34 -6.83
CA LEU A 106 5.00 6.98 -7.70
C LEU A 106 4.20 8.06 -6.96
N GLN A 107 3.74 7.74 -5.78
CA GLN A 107 2.98 8.69 -4.95
C GLN A 107 3.85 9.82 -4.40
N GLU A 108 5.11 9.59 -4.05
CA GLU A 108 6.08 10.65 -3.73
C GLU A 108 6.23 11.62 -4.91
N HIS A 109 6.43 11.10 -6.13
CA HIS A 109 6.54 11.94 -7.33
C HIS A 109 5.27 12.75 -7.60
N LEU A 110 4.09 12.13 -7.44
CA LEU A 110 2.82 12.78 -7.69
C LEU A 110 2.49 13.84 -6.63
N PHE A 111 2.44 13.44 -5.35
CA PHE A 111 1.88 14.28 -4.29
C PHE A 111 2.90 15.24 -3.69
N LEU A 112 4.18 14.90 -3.71
CA LEU A 112 5.22 15.72 -3.07
C LEU A 112 6.03 16.53 -4.07
N GLN A 113 6.24 16.00 -5.27
CA GLN A 113 7.03 16.68 -6.33
C GLN A 113 6.15 17.26 -7.44
N SER A 114 4.83 17.03 -7.40
CA SER A 114 3.86 17.48 -8.40
C SER A 114 4.25 17.08 -9.84
N ARG A 115 4.85 15.89 -10.00
CA ARG A 115 5.27 15.38 -11.31
C ARG A 115 4.11 14.67 -12.02
N ASN A 116 4.13 14.69 -13.35
CA ASN A 116 3.16 13.97 -14.16
C ASN A 116 3.49 12.46 -14.23
N VAL A 117 2.90 11.67 -13.34
CA VAL A 117 3.09 10.21 -13.27
C VAL A 117 2.32 9.44 -14.35
N THR A 118 1.59 10.12 -15.25
CA THR A 118 0.96 9.49 -16.42
C THR A 118 1.91 9.45 -17.63
N SER A 119 3.08 10.09 -17.54
CA SER A 119 4.14 10.03 -18.55
C SER A 119 4.98 8.76 -18.40
N TYR A 120 5.21 8.05 -19.50
CA TYR A 120 6.03 6.84 -19.52
C TYR A 120 7.47 7.10 -19.04
N ASP A 121 8.09 8.21 -19.47
CA ASP A 121 9.45 8.55 -19.05
C ASP A 121 9.55 8.75 -17.54
N VAL A 122 8.55 9.40 -16.93
CA VAL A 122 8.49 9.57 -15.47
C VAL A 122 8.33 8.21 -14.76
N LEU A 123 7.54 7.28 -15.34
CA LEU A 123 7.39 5.94 -14.77
C LEU A 123 8.70 5.12 -14.84
N LEU A 124 9.53 5.33 -15.87
CA LEU A 124 10.85 4.71 -15.95
C LEU A 124 11.81 5.26 -14.88
N GLU A 125 11.82 6.58 -14.66
CA GLU A 125 12.60 7.18 -13.58
C GLU A 125 12.17 6.64 -12.20
N ILE A 126 10.84 6.52 -11.98
CA ILE A 126 10.30 5.93 -10.75
C ILE A 126 10.74 4.47 -10.58
N ALA A 127 10.79 3.68 -11.67
CA ALA A 127 11.26 2.30 -11.65
C ALA A 127 12.74 2.21 -11.25
N GLU A 128 13.57 3.14 -11.73
CA GLU A 128 14.98 3.24 -11.32
C GLU A 128 15.11 3.58 -9.83
N GLU A 129 14.38 4.59 -9.35
CA GLU A 129 14.38 4.98 -7.93
C GLU A 129 13.81 3.89 -7.01
N ALA A 130 12.91 3.04 -7.53
CA ALA A 130 12.36 1.88 -6.81
C ALA A 130 13.28 0.66 -6.86
N GLU A 131 14.49 0.78 -7.45
CA GLU A 131 15.47 -0.30 -7.57
C GLU A 131 14.90 -1.54 -8.29
N LEU A 132 14.17 -1.31 -9.38
CA LEU A 132 13.68 -2.38 -10.25
C LEU A 132 14.70 -2.71 -11.33
N ASP A 133 14.67 -3.95 -11.83
CA ASP A 133 15.33 -4.29 -13.07
C ASP A 133 14.65 -3.53 -14.22
N GLN A 134 15.41 -2.65 -14.86
CA GLN A 134 14.88 -1.69 -15.84
C GLN A 134 14.45 -2.37 -17.15
N ASP A 135 15.18 -3.39 -17.58
CA ASP A 135 14.89 -4.08 -18.83
C ASP A 135 13.67 -4.98 -18.63
N GLU A 136 13.62 -5.72 -17.52
CA GLU A 136 12.45 -6.52 -17.14
C GLU A 136 11.22 -5.63 -16.94
N PHE A 137 11.36 -4.47 -16.28
CA PHE A 137 10.24 -3.55 -16.08
C PHE A 137 9.65 -3.03 -17.39
N LYS A 138 10.49 -2.66 -18.38
CA LYS A 138 10.05 -2.21 -19.71
C LYS A 138 9.28 -3.31 -20.45
N ASP A 139 9.84 -4.53 -20.44
CA ASP A 139 9.21 -5.68 -21.09
C ASP A 139 7.87 -6.02 -20.42
N ASP A 140 7.83 -6.03 -19.09
CA ASP A 140 6.63 -6.30 -18.32
C ASP A 140 5.57 -5.20 -18.46
N PHE A 141 5.97 -3.93 -18.52
CA PHE A 141 5.05 -2.81 -18.71
C PHE A 141 4.27 -2.93 -20.02
N HIS A 142 4.93 -3.33 -21.10
CA HIS A 142 4.30 -3.54 -22.41
C HIS A 142 3.67 -4.93 -22.56
N SER A 143 3.79 -5.78 -21.54
CA SER A 143 3.27 -7.14 -21.59
C SER A 143 1.75 -7.23 -21.45
N VAL A 144 1.19 -8.28 -22.01
CA VAL A 144 -0.22 -8.63 -21.79
C VAL A 144 -0.48 -9.03 -20.31
N HIS A 145 0.56 -9.42 -19.56
CA HIS A 145 0.44 -9.89 -18.19
C HIS A 145 0.08 -8.77 -17.23
N SER A 146 0.80 -7.64 -17.26
CA SER A 146 0.49 -6.46 -16.43
C SER A 146 -0.87 -5.87 -16.74
N ALA A 147 -1.22 -5.76 -18.03
CA ALA A 147 -2.55 -5.31 -18.44
C ALA A 147 -3.67 -6.24 -17.95
N LYS A 148 -3.50 -7.57 -18.06
CA LYS A 148 -4.46 -8.56 -17.52
C LYS A 148 -4.53 -8.53 -16.00
N ALA A 149 -3.41 -8.34 -15.30
CA ALA A 149 -3.40 -8.22 -13.85
C ALA A 149 -4.23 -7.01 -13.38
N PHE A 150 -4.07 -5.86 -14.04
CA PHE A 150 -4.89 -4.68 -13.76
C PHE A 150 -6.37 -4.90 -14.12
N GLN A 151 -6.68 -5.52 -15.25
CA GLN A 151 -8.06 -5.89 -15.60
C GLN A 151 -8.69 -6.84 -14.58
N CYS A 152 -7.91 -7.74 -13.97
CA CYS A 152 -8.37 -8.61 -12.90
C CYS A 152 -8.77 -7.79 -11.67
N ASP A 153 -7.98 -6.80 -11.28
CA ASP A 153 -8.31 -5.89 -10.17
C ASP A 153 -9.60 -5.09 -10.44
N LEU A 154 -9.76 -4.57 -11.66
CA LEU A 154 -11.00 -3.88 -12.07
C LEU A 154 -12.22 -4.81 -12.07
N ARG A 155 -12.03 -6.10 -12.39
CA ARG A 155 -13.10 -7.10 -12.29
C ARG A 155 -13.48 -7.35 -10.84
N ILE A 156 -12.51 -7.56 -9.95
CA ILE A 156 -12.74 -7.74 -8.50
C ILE A 156 -13.47 -6.52 -7.93
N THR A 157 -13.06 -5.30 -8.31
CA THR A 157 -13.71 -4.05 -7.92
C THR A 157 -15.20 -4.05 -8.27
N ARG A 158 -15.55 -4.50 -9.48
CA ARG A 158 -16.96 -4.60 -9.93
C ARG A 158 -17.73 -5.71 -9.24
N GLU A 159 -17.13 -6.90 -9.09
CA GLU A 159 -17.76 -8.05 -8.43
C GLU A 159 -18.06 -7.76 -6.95
N MET A 160 -17.22 -6.94 -6.29
CA MET A 160 -17.44 -6.50 -4.91
C MET A 160 -18.26 -5.20 -4.81
N GLU A 161 -18.80 -4.71 -5.91
CA GLU A 161 -19.62 -3.50 -5.96
C GLU A 161 -18.96 -2.28 -5.29
N VAL A 162 -17.64 -2.12 -5.48
CA VAL A 162 -16.89 -0.97 -4.96
C VAL A 162 -17.09 0.20 -5.91
N SER A 163 -17.83 1.23 -5.45
CA SER A 163 -18.20 2.41 -6.25
C SER A 163 -17.27 3.60 -6.03
N GLU A 164 -16.53 3.62 -4.93
CA GLU A 164 -15.62 4.71 -4.58
C GLU A 164 -14.34 4.19 -3.93
N VAL A 165 -13.27 4.98 -4.01
CA VAL A 165 -11.97 4.70 -3.39
C VAL A 165 -11.53 5.89 -2.55
N PRO A 166 -10.83 5.64 -1.43
CA PRO A 166 -10.45 4.34 -0.90
C PRO A 166 -11.64 3.55 -0.34
N SER A 167 -11.57 2.22 -0.46
CA SER A 167 -12.51 1.31 0.23
C SER A 167 -11.77 0.11 0.79
N ILE A 168 -12.21 -0.40 1.92
CA ILE A 168 -11.67 -1.64 2.52
C ILE A 168 -12.82 -2.62 2.68
N VAL A 169 -12.61 -3.86 2.22
CA VAL A 169 -13.51 -4.98 2.50
C VAL A 169 -12.81 -5.94 3.45
N PHE A 170 -13.46 -6.21 4.56
CA PHE A 170 -13.00 -7.12 5.62
C PHE A 170 -13.70 -8.45 5.43
N PHE A 171 -12.94 -9.53 5.30
CA PHE A 171 -13.44 -10.89 5.26
C PHE A 171 -12.96 -11.67 6.48
N ASN A 172 -13.86 -12.37 7.15
CA ASN A 172 -13.52 -13.36 8.18
C ASN A 172 -13.37 -14.76 7.56
N GLU A 173 -13.04 -15.76 8.38
CA GLU A 173 -12.94 -17.16 7.93
C GLU A 173 -14.30 -17.83 7.67
N CYS A 174 -15.39 -17.19 8.05
CA CYS A 174 -16.75 -17.72 7.86
C CYS A 174 -17.21 -17.47 6.42
N ILE A 175 -17.27 -18.53 5.63
CA ILE A 175 -17.69 -18.46 4.21
C ILE A 175 -19.16 -17.99 4.06
N GLU A 176 -19.95 -18.15 5.13
CA GLU A 176 -21.36 -17.77 5.17
C GLU A 176 -21.59 -16.30 5.51
N ASP A 177 -20.56 -15.61 6.04
CA ASP A 177 -20.65 -14.20 6.39
C ASP A 177 -20.33 -13.32 5.19
N GLU A 178 -21.20 -12.35 4.94
CA GLU A 178 -20.90 -11.29 4.00
C GLU A 178 -19.74 -10.42 4.53
N GLY A 179 -18.78 -10.09 3.66
CA GLY A 179 -17.69 -9.18 4.04
C GLY A 179 -18.21 -7.79 4.41
N VAL A 180 -17.60 -7.14 5.38
CA VAL A 180 -17.92 -5.75 5.75
C VAL A 180 -17.14 -4.80 4.86
N LYS A 181 -17.86 -4.00 4.07
CA LYS A 181 -17.30 -2.97 3.18
C LYS A 181 -17.37 -1.60 3.84
N VAL A 182 -16.23 -0.92 3.88
CA VAL A 182 -16.07 0.44 4.38
C VAL A 182 -15.60 1.30 3.22
N SER A 183 -16.46 2.20 2.75
CA SER A 183 -16.17 3.08 1.62
C SER A 183 -15.85 4.49 2.11
N GLY A 184 -14.77 5.08 1.57
CA GLY A 184 -14.26 6.38 2.00
C GLY A 184 -13.12 6.29 3.02
N LEU A 185 -12.60 7.46 3.38
CA LEU A 185 -11.54 7.60 4.37
C LEU A 185 -12.12 7.91 5.74
N TYR A 186 -11.74 7.09 6.73
CA TYR A 186 -12.14 7.25 8.12
C TYR A 186 -10.93 7.30 9.04
N SER A 187 -11.17 7.65 10.31
CA SER A 187 -10.12 7.62 11.33
C SER A 187 -9.67 6.19 11.63
N TYR A 188 -8.45 6.06 12.13
CA TYR A 188 -7.87 4.78 12.56
C TYR A 188 -8.79 3.97 13.49
N ASP A 189 -9.49 4.67 14.43
CA ASP A 189 -10.36 4.01 15.41
C ASP A 189 -11.56 3.31 14.77
N VAL A 190 -12.09 3.85 13.67
CA VAL A 190 -13.19 3.22 12.93
C VAL A 190 -12.73 1.86 12.36
N TYR A 191 -11.58 1.82 11.68
CA TYR A 191 -11.05 0.57 11.13
C TYR A 191 -10.71 -0.44 12.24
N LEU A 192 -10.18 0.04 13.38
CA LEU A 192 -9.89 -0.82 14.53
C LEU A 192 -11.18 -1.41 15.13
N THR A 193 -12.23 -0.62 15.27
CA THR A 193 -13.54 -1.09 15.77
C THR A 193 -14.09 -2.21 14.87
N ILE A 194 -14.07 -2.00 13.54
CA ILE A 194 -14.53 -3.02 12.59
C ILE A 194 -13.67 -4.29 12.68
N LEU A 195 -12.36 -4.16 12.80
CA LEU A 195 -11.46 -5.30 12.98
C LEU A 195 -11.80 -6.09 14.26
N GLN A 196 -12.14 -5.40 15.36
CA GLN A 196 -12.55 -6.01 16.63
C GLN A 196 -13.88 -6.75 16.50
N GLU A 197 -14.89 -6.11 15.91
CA GLU A 197 -16.22 -6.68 15.68
C GLU A 197 -16.14 -7.93 14.81
N MET A 198 -15.42 -7.87 13.69
CA MET A 198 -15.25 -8.99 12.76
C MET A 198 -14.52 -10.18 13.39
N LEU A 199 -13.61 -9.94 14.34
CA LEU A 199 -12.90 -10.99 15.08
C LEU A 199 -13.67 -11.47 16.31
N GLY A 200 -14.80 -10.86 16.64
CA GLY A 200 -15.59 -11.17 17.84
C GLY A 200 -14.81 -10.94 19.14
N LYS A 201 -13.92 -9.94 19.16
CA LYS A 201 -13.03 -9.67 20.31
C LYS A 201 -13.15 -8.21 20.74
N ASP A 202 -13.58 -7.97 21.97
CA ASP A 202 -13.64 -6.61 22.56
C ASP A 202 -12.24 -5.97 22.65
N ARG A 203 -11.19 -6.75 22.78
CA ARG A 203 -9.80 -6.27 22.84
C ARG A 203 -8.88 -7.14 21.99
N LEU A 204 -8.11 -6.48 21.15
CA LEU A 204 -7.06 -7.12 20.37
C LEU A 204 -5.71 -6.95 21.09
N ASN A 205 -4.84 -7.95 20.94
CA ASN A 205 -3.49 -7.87 21.45
C ASN A 205 -2.64 -7.00 20.51
N ARG A 206 -2.37 -5.78 20.98
CA ARG A 206 -1.56 -4.81 20.23
C ARG A 206 -0.09 -5.17 20.30
N GLN A 207 0.56 -5.26 19.15
CA GLN A 207 2.02 -5.38 19.08
C GLN A 207 2.68 -4.03 19.33
N SER A 208 3.83 -4.06 20.01
CA SER A 208 4.65 -2.86 20.18
C SER A 208 5.26 -2.46 18.82
N PRO A 209 5.36 -1.15 18.54
CA PRO A 209 6.02 -0.70 17.33
C PRO A 209 7.50 -1.15 17.33
N PRO A 210 8.07 -1.43 16.14
CA PRO A 210 9.47 -1.80 15.99
C PRO A 210 10.39 -0.64 16.41
N SER A 211 11.70 -0.86 16.42
CA SER A 211 12.66 0.25 16.54
C SER A 211 12.57 1.21 15.36
N LEU A 212 13.02 2.46 15.51
CA LEU A 212 13.05 3.41 14.39
C LEU A 212 13.87 2.87 13.20
N ASP A 213 14.98 2.20 13.47
CA ASP A 213 15.83 1.62 12.43
C ASP A 213 15.07 0.54 11.65
N ASP A 214 14.40 -0.39 12.33
CA ASP A 214 13.60 -1.44 11.69
C ASP A 214 12.37 -0.87 10.94
N LEU A 215 11.77 0.19 11.49
CA LEU A 215 10.65 0.88 10.85
C LEU A 215 11.07 1.45 9.50
N PHE A 216 12.21 2.13 9.44
CA PHE A 216 12.72 2.73 8.21
C PHE A 216 13.32 1.72 7.22
N ILE A 217 13.77 0.54 7.68
CA ILE A 217 14.07 -0.59 6.78
C ILE A 217 12.81 -1.04 6.03
N LYS A 218 11.67 -1.07 6.72
CA LYS A 218 10.40 -1.51 6.12
C LYS A 218 9.73 -0.43 5.28
N TYR A 219 9.81 0.82 5.73
CA TYR A 219 9.21 2.01 5.11
C TYR A 219 10.29 3.08 4.95
N PRO A 220 11.02 3.08 3.81
CA PRO A 220 12.19 3.94 3.62
C PRO A 220 11.92 5.44 3.67
N THR A 221 10.67 5.86 3.43
CA THR A 221 10.24 7.27 3.50
C THR A 221 8.98 7.36 4.35
N MET A 222 8.98 8.28 5.32
CA MET A 222 7.84 8.53 6.20
C MET A 222 7.73 9.99 6.58
N ALA A 223 6.51 10.45 6.81
CA ALA A 223 6.21 11.77 7.33
C ALA A 223 6.33 11.83 8.87
N THR A 224 6.52 13.05 9.40
CA THR A 224 6.61 13.25 10.86
C THR A 224 5.35 12.76 11.59
N HIS A 225 4.15 13.10 11.06
CA HIS A 225 2.87 12.71 11.66
C HIS A 225 2.66 11.19 11.66
N GLU A 226 3.14 10.48 10.62
CA GLU A 226 3.05 9.01 10.55
C GLU A 226 3.86 8.36 11.68
N VAL A 227 5.12 8.80 11.87
CA VAL A 227 5.98 8.32 12.95
C VAL A 227 5.37 8.65 14.31
N ALA A 228 4.87 9.87 14.50
CA ALA A 228 4.18 10.28 15.73
C ALA A 228 2.99 9.38 16.04
N SER A 229 2.17 9.08 15.03
CA SER A 229 1.00 8.21 15.16
C SER A 229 1.36 6.76 15.50
N ILE A 230 2.40 6.18 14.88
CA ILE A 230 2.85 4.80 15.13
C ILE A 230 3.36 4.64 16.57
N TYR A 231 4.16 5.61 17.07
CA TYR A 231 4.72 5.53 18.41
C TYR A 231 3.81 6.13 19.49
N ASN A 232 2.66 6.70 19.14
CA ASN A 232 1.76 7.42 20.05
C ASN A 232 2.46 8.54 20.83
N ILE A 233 3.24 9.34 20.14
CA ILE A 233 3.96 10.51 20.68
C ILE A 233 3.54 11.77 19.95
N SER A 234 3.88 12.94 20.50
CA SER A 234 3.63 14.19 19.79
C SER A 234 4.56 14.32 18.58
N GLU A 235 4.12 15.03 17.53
CA GLU A 235 4.95 15.32 16.35
C GLU A 235 6.27 16.02 16.72
N GLN A 236 6.24 16.91 17.71
CA GLN A 236 7.47 17.56 18.22
C GLN A 236 8.46 16.54 18.77
N THR A 237 7.96 15.51 19.48
CA THR A 237 8.80 14.44 20.00
C THR A 237 9.34 13.56 18.89
N ALA A 238 8.48 13.19 17.93
CA ALA A 238 8.87 12.42 16.75
C ALA A 238 9.95 13.16 15.96
N GLU A 239 9.72 14.44 15.66
CA GLU A 239 10.69 15.27 14.93
C GLU A 239 12.05 15.35 15.63
N ARG A 240 12.06 15.47 16.98
CA ARG A 240 13.30 15.48 17.76
C ARG A 240 14.07 14.17 17.63
N GLU A 241 13.39 13.03 17.70
CA GLU A 241 14.04 11.72 17.55
C GLU A 241 14.52 11.49 16.11
N LEU A 242 13.74 11.90 15.12
CA LEU A 242 14.13 11.83 13.70
C LEU A 242 15.33 12.73 13.37
N LYS A 243 15.41 13.94 13.95
CA LYS A 243 16.59 14.80 13.84
C LYS A 243 17.85 14.15 14.40
N LYS A 244 17.74 13.35 15.46
CA LYS A 244 18.90 12.57 15.98
C LYS A 244 19.36 11.54 14.96
N GLN A 245 18.46 10.86 14.26
CA GLN A 245 18.81 9.92 13.20
C GLN A 245 19.50 10.62 12.00
N VAL A 246 19.10 11.86 11.67
CA VAL A 246 19.81 12.67 10.68
C VAL A 246 21.23 13.00 11.13
N LEU A 247 21.43 13.39 12.38
CA LEU A 247 22.78 13.65 12.93
C LEU A 247 23.66 12.38 12.92
N GLN A 248 23.05 11.19 13.04
CA GLN A 248 23.73 9.91 12.92
C GLN A 248 23.96 9.47 11.45
N GLN A 249 23.58 10.31 10.47
CA GLN A 249 23.67 10.05 9.02
C GLN A 249 22.87 8.83 8.53
N LYS A 250 21.85 8.41 9.28
CA LYS A 250 20.96 7.31 8.90
C LYS A 250 19.81 7.79 8.03
N LEU A 251 19.31 8.99 8.31
CA LEU A 251 18.19 9.60 7.58
C LEU A 251 18.61 10.92 6.94
N GLU A 252 17.90 11.31 5.91
CA GLU A 252 17.87 12.66 5.36
C GLU A 252 16.51 13.30 5.60
N ARG A 253 16.51 14.64 5.73
CA ARG A 253 15.31 15.45 5.90
C ARG A 253 14.93 16.09 4.58
N ILE A 254 13.71 15.84 4.13
CA ILE A 254 13.12 16.43 2.92
C ILE A 254 12.01 17.39 3.36
N PRO A 255 12.26 18.72 3.39
CA PRO A 255 11.22 19.69 3.72
C PRO A 255 10.26 19.85 2.55
N LEU A 256 8.96 19.80 2.82
CA LEU A 256 7.88 20.13 1.89
C LEU A 256 7.15 21.39 2.39
N GLN A 257 6.20 21.90 1.60
CA GLN A 257 5.47 23.13 1.96
C GLN A 257 4.73 23.02 3.29
N ASP A 258 4.02 21.92 3.50
CA ASP A 258 3.17 21.72 4.69
C ASP A 258 3.65 20.59 5.60
N GLU A 259 4.70 19.86 5.21
CA GLU A 259 5.12 18.63 5.89
C GLU A 259 6.64 18.41 5.80
N THR A 260 7.15 17.54 6.65
CA THR A 260 8.55 17.07 6.56
C THR A 260 8.56 15.56 6.38
N LEU A 261 9.22 15.11 5.33
CA LEU A 261 9.54 13.70 5.12
C LEU A 261 10.95 13.38 5.63
N TRP A 262 11.09 12.14 6.02
CA TRP A 262 12.34 11.54 6.48
C TRP A 262 12.60 10.29 5.65
N LYS A 263 13.75 10.24 5.01
CA LYS A 263 14.14 9.16 4.10
C LYS A 263 15.45 8.55 4.52
N VAL A 264 15.58 7.23 4.33
CA VAL A 264 16.85 6.53 4.53
C VAL A 264 17.88 7.03 3.52
N LYS A 265 19.14 7.21 3.99
CA LYS A 265 20.26 7.58 3.13
C LYS A 265 20.78 6.40 2.34
#